data_22ee66c32ce2096b1a21c1c426bdd918
#
_entry.id   22ee66c32ce2096b1a21c1c426bdd918
#
_cell.length_a   1.000
_cell.length_b   1.000
_cell.length_c   1.000
_cell.angle_alpha   90.00
_cell.angle_beta   90.00
_cell.angle_gamma   90.00
#
_symmetry.space_group_name_H-M   'P 1'
#
loop_
_entity.id
_entity.type
_entity.pdbx_description
1 polymer ?
#
loop_
_entity_poly.entity_id
_entity_poly.type
_entity_poly.pdbx_seq_one_letter_code
_entity_poly.pdbx_strand_id
1 'polypeptide(L)'
;MGRLKYIFHCILHMDYKSLFDTVKTVHEVSGKNRIWLFFDIIKCGFKYGAGYKDYLLCAFYDLNDKQRATYVTRGINNSIVKSLNDPAYYHIFDNKSEFYTTFAEYLHREWLHFSKCTKEQFLDFMQDKDGIICKPDDASCGVGVEKLKKADYATLDAMYEDLKKKGADVVEEVVIQHPDMNRINPGSVNTIRVYTVLSDGVSNVVYACIRMGNSDRPVDNINAGGMYSPIDLETGKIACAACDKQRIVYERHPRSGCLLKGYQIPYWDKVMDICREAAHKVPQMGYIGWDVAITKDGPLFIEANNMPGHDAFPQMPLQAPDKIGILPVFQKYIKGL
;
A
#
# COMPACT_ATOMS: atom_id res chain seq x y z
N MET A 1 18.29 16.87 -21.91
CA MET A 1 17.26 17.02 -22.95
C MET A 1 16.62 18.40 -22.75
N GLY A 2 16.56 19.29 -23.76
CA GLY A 2 15.97 20.63 -23.59
C GLY A 2 14.47 20.54 -23.25
N ARG A 3 13.97 21.45 -22.42
CA ARG A 3 12.57 21.49 -21.94
C ARG A 3 11.52 21.34 -23.07
N LEU A 4 11.79 21.90 -24.24
CA LEU A 4 10.95 21.75 -25.44
C LEU A 4 10.93 20.32 -26.00
N LYS A 5 12.08 19.65 -26.08
CA LYS A 5 12.16 18.24 -26.52
C LYS A 5 11.44 17.30 -25.57
N TYR A 6 11.52 17.58 -24.26
CA TYR A 6 10.78 16.82 -23.24
C TYR A 6 9.26 16.99 -23.40
N ILE A 7 8.78 18.22 -23.59
CA ILE A 7 7.35 18.50 -23.80
C ILE A 7 6.86 17.79 -25.07
N PHE A 8 7.61 17.86 -26.18
CA PHE A 8 7.25 17.18 -27.42
C PHE A 8 7.20 15.65 -27.25
N HIS A 9 8.17 15.09 -26.54
CA HIS A 9 8.17 13.66 -26.22
C HIS A 9 6.95 13.27 -25.39
N CYS A 10 6.62 14.04 -24.36
CA CYS A 10 5.42 13.78 -23.54
C CYS A 10 4.12 13.83 -24.37
N ILE A 11 3.99 14.80 -25.25
CA ILE A 11 2.83 14.93 -26.15
C ILE A 11 2.72 13.72 -27.08
N LEU A 12 3.81 13.27 -27.67
CA LEU A 12 3.81 12.12 -28.60
C LEU A 12 3.51 10.78 -27.91
N HIS A 13 3.85 10.65 -26.61
CA HIS A 13 3.66 9.41 -25.83
C HIS A 13 2.50 9.51 -24.83
N MET A 14 1.64 10.53 -24.97
CA MET A 14 0.51 10.74 -24.10
C MET A 14 -0.58 9.68 -24.38
N ASP A 15 -1.12 9.08 -23.32
CA ASP A 15 -2.30 8.22 -23.43
C ASP A 15 -3.56 9.09 -23.62
N TYR A 16 -3.84 9.41 -24.86
CA TYR A 16 -4.98 10.26 -25.24
C TYR A 16 -6.32 9.63 -24.85
N LYS A 17 -6.45 8.29 -24.87
CA LYS A 17 -7.67 7.62 -24.44
C LYS A 17 -7.93 7.88 -22.97
N SER A 18 -6.95 7.62 -22.11
CA SER A 18 -7.06 7.91 -20.67
C SER A 18 -7.28 9.39 -20.38
N LEU A 19 -6.71 10.31 -21.19
CA LEU A 19 -6.94 11.74 -21.06
C LEU A 19 -8.41 12.09 -21.33
N PHE A 20 -8.97 11.63 -22.47
CA PHE A 20 -10.35 11.92 -22.83
C PHE A 20 -11.36 11.26 -21.89
N ASP A 21 -11.10 10.04 -21.44
CA ASP A 21 -11.91 9.34 -20.44
C ASP A 21 -11.92 10.11 -19.11
N THR A 22 -10.75 10.64 -18.69
CA THR A 22 -10.66 11.49 -17.49
C THR A 22 -11.42 12.79 -17.67
N VAL A 23 -11.27 13.48 -18.81
CA VAL A 23 -12.05 14.71 -19.10
C VAL A 23 -13.55 14.45 -19.02
N LYS A 24 -14.02 13.33 -19.60
CA LYS A 24 -15.43 12.92 -19.55
C LYS A 24 -15.89 12.70 -18.11
N THR A 25 -15.16 11.87 -17.35
CA THR A 25 -15.50 11.55 -15.96
C THR A 25 -15.51 12.79 -15.06
N VAL A 26 -14.50 13.66 -15.20
CA VAL A 26 -14.42 14.88 -14.39
C VAL A 26 -15.52 15.86 -14.79
N HIS A 27 -15.88 15.96 -16.05
CA HIS A 27 -17.02 16.75 -16.51
C HIS A 27 -18.33 16.29 -15.85
N GLU A 28 -18.58 14.98 -15.85
CA GLU A 28 -19.78 14.38 -15.24
C GLU A 28 -19.85 14.64 -13.73
N VAL A 29 -18.73 14.61 -13.04
CA VAL A 29 -18.65 14.82 -11.57
C VAL A 29 -18.71 16.30 -11.19
N SER A 30 -18.06 17.19 -11.98
CA SER A 30 -17.84 18.59 -11.61
C SER A 30 -18.72 19.60 -12.35
N GLY A 31 -19.35 19.21 -13.48
CA GLY A 31 -20.07 20.11 -14.39
C GLY A 31 -19.19 21.09 -15.17
N LYS A 32 -17.86 21.04 -15.01
CA LYS A 32 -16.92 21.99 -15.65
C LYS A 32 -16.78 21.71 -17.14
N ASN A 33 -16.51 22.77 -17.91
CA ASN A 33 -16.38 22.69 -19.36
C ASN A 33 -15.27 21.72 -19.79
N ARG A 34 -15.53 20.84 -20.76
CA ARG A 34 -14.61 19.80 -21.23
C ARG A 34 -13.31 20.35 -21.85
N ILE A 35 -13.42 21.46 -22.59
CA ILE A 35 -12.25 22.10 -23.23
C ILE A 35 -11.33 22.68 -22.13
N TRP A 36 -11.91 23.35 -21.14
CA TRP A 36 -11.15 23.86 -20.01
C TRP A 36 -10.47 22.73 -19.25
N LEU A 37 -11.20 21.63 -18.94
CA LEU A 37 -10.66 20.46 -18.26
C LEU A 37 -9.49 19.83 -19.02
N PHE A 38 -9.61 19.70 -20.34
CA PHE A 38 -8.56 19.17 -21.19
C PHE A 38 -7.25 19.94 -21.01
N PHE A 39 -7.27 21.26 -21.10
CA PHE A 39 -6.09 22.10 -20.93
C PHE A 39 -5.59 22.16 -19.49
N ASP A 40 -6.50 22.15 -18.51
CA ASP A 40 -6.12 22.17 -17.10
C ASP A 40 -5.45 20.85 -16.65
N ILE A 41 -5.92 19.70 -17.12
CA ILE A 41 -5.27 18.41 -16.89
C ILE A 41 -3.84 18.40 -17.45
N ILE A 42 -3.66 18.86 -18.68
CA ILE A 42 -2.34 18.96 -19.31
C ILE A 42 -1.43 19.91 -18.52
N LYS A 43 -1.95 21.10 -18.14
CA LYS A 43 -1.22 22.05 -17.28
C LYS A 43 -0.78 21.40 -15.98
N CYS A 44 -1.68 20.67 -15.33
CA CYS A 44 -1.36 19.99 -14.05
C CYS A 44 -0.33 18.89 -14.23
N GLY A 45 -0.34 18.16 -15.33
CA GLY A 45 0.69 17.19 -15.68
C GLY A 45 2.09 17.83 -15.74
N PHE A 46 2.22 18.95 -16.46
CA PHE A 46 3.51 19.64 -16.59
C PHE A 46 3.94 20.41 -15.34
N LYS A 47 2.98 21.02 -14.62
CA LYS A 47 3.31 21.91 -13.49
C LYS A 47 3.50 21.15 -12.17
N TYR A 48 2.68 20.12 -11.93
CA TYR A 48 2.64 19.41 -10.65
C TYR A 48 3.00 17.93 -10.78
N GLY A 49 3.36 17.44 -11.98
CA GLY A 49 3.60 16.01 -12.22
C GLY A 49 2.36 15.15 -11.99
N ALA A 50 1.15 15.74 -12.10
CA ALA A 50 -0.10 15.04 -11.86
C ALA A 50 -0.48 14.16 -13.06
N GLY A 51 -0.62 12.86 -12.83
CA GLY A 51 -1.23 11.97 -13.81
C GLY A 51 -2.75 12.17 -13.90
N TYR A 52 -3.38 11.58 -14.91
CA TYR A 52 -4.84 11.68 -15.10
C TYR A 52 -5.63 11.18 -13.89
N LYS A 53 -5.17 10.09 -13.28
CA LYS A 53 -5.79 9.54 -12.05
C LYS A 53 -5.63 10.49 -10.87
N ASP A 54 -4.47 11.14 -10.72
CA ASP A 54 -4.24 12.11 -9.65
C ASP A 54 -5.20 13.28 -9.79
N TYR A 55 -5.38 13.79 -11.01
CA TYR A 55 -6.27 14.91 -11.27
C TYR A 55 -7.72 14.64 -10.81
N LEU A 56 -8.19 13.41 -11.09
CA LEU A 56 -9.52 12.96 -10.65
C LEU A 56 -9.56 12.69 -9.14
N LEU A 57 -8.61 11.88 -8.64
CA LEU A 57 -8.59 11.41 -7.25
C LEU A 57 -8.45 12.58 -6.26
N CYS A 58 -7.53 13.50 -6.54
CA CYS A 58 -7.27 14.66 -5.69
C CYS A 58 -8.25 15.82 -5.93
N ALA A 59 -9.25 15.65 -6.80
CA ALA A 59 -10.19 16.69 -7.19
C ALA A 59 -9.51 18.00 -7.64
N PHE A 60 -8.41 17.92 -8.40
CA PHE A 60 -7.63 19.10 -8.84
C PHE A 60 -8.48 20.16 -9.52
N TYR A 61 -9.57 19.77 -10.17
CA TYR A 61 -10.55 20.67 -10.76
C TYR A 61 -11.19 21.65 -9.76
N ASP A 62 -11.16 21.35 -8.46
CA ASP A 62 -11.70 22.18 -7.37
C ASP A 62 -10.65 22.88 -6.52
N LEU A 63 -9.36 22.72 -6.89
CA LEU A 63 -8.22 23.28 -6.17
C LEU A 63 -7.63 24.48 -6.93
N ASN A 64 -7.17 25.49 -6.19
CA ASN A 64 -6.33 26.54 -6.74
C ASN A 64 -4.86 26.09 -6.84
N ASP A 65 -4.02 26.90 -7.50
CA ASP A 65 -2.62 26.58 -7.77
C ASP A 65 -1.79 26.39 -6.46
N LYS A 66 -2.10 27.12 -5.39
CA LYS A 66 -1.41 26.97 -4.09
C LYS A 66 -1.77 25.63 -3.42
N GLN A 67 -3.03 25.27 -3.46
CA GLN A 67 -3.51 23.99 -2.92
C GLN A 67 -2.94 22.82 -3.71
N ARG A 68 -3.01 22.85 -5.06
CA ARG A 68 -2.44 21.79 -5.93
C ARG A 68 -0.97 21.54 -5.66
N ALA A 69 -0.20 22.59 -5.33
CA ALA A 69 1.22 22.49 -5.01
C ALA A 69 1.52 21.76 -3.69
N THR A 70 0.52 21.42 -2.89
CA THR A 70 0.69 20.70 -1.63
C THR A 70 0.47 19.19 -1.75
N TYR A 71 0.08 18.69 -2.93
CA TYR A 71 -0.25 17.29 -3.12
C TYR A 71 0.94 16.47 -3.62
N VAL A 72 1.08 15.26 -3.11
CA VAL A 72 2.02 14.27 -3.65
C VAL A 72 1.37 13.59 -4.84
N THR A 73 1.74 14.03 -6.03
CA THR A 73 1.31 13.43 -7.28
C THR A 73 2.23 12.28 -7.68
N ARG A 74 1.86 11.52 -8.71
CA ARG A 74 2.68 10.43 -9.24
C ARG A 74 4.09 10.89 -9.60
N GLY A 75 4.23 12.05 -10.24
CA GLY A 75 5.55 12.59 -10.61
C GLY A 75 6.40 12.95 -9.41
N ILE A 76 5.78 13.55 -8.38
CA ILE A 76 6.46 13.90 -7.12
C ILE A 76 6.84 12.62 -6.38
N ASN A 77 5.92 11.64 -6.24
CA ASN A 77 6.23 10.36 -5.59
C ASN A 77 7.40 9.64 -6.26
N ASN A 78 7.41 9.57 -7.59
CA ASN A 78 8.51 8.96 -8.33
C ASN A 78 9.83 9.72 -8.10
N SER A 79 9.80 11.04 -7.95
CA SER A 79 10.98 11.84 -7.62
C SER A 79 11.50 11.54 -6.21
N ILE A 80 10.60 11.38 -5.24
CA ILE A 80 10.96 10.97 -3.86
C ILE A 80 11.63 9.60 -3.88
N VAL A 81 11.01 8.60 -4.52
CA VAL A 81 11.59 7.25 -4.65
C VAL A 81 12.98 7.32 -5.28
N LYS A 82 13.11 8.02 -6.41
CA LYS A 82 14.39 8.15 -7.12
C LYS A 82 15.48 8.84 -6.31
N SER A 83 15.12 9.74 -5.41
CA SER A 83 16.09 10.49 -4.60
C SER A 83 16.53 9.75 -3.34
N LEU A 84 15.69 8.86 -2.83
CA LEU A 84 15.91 8.21 -1.53
C LEU A 84 16.18 6.71 -1.61
N ASN A 85 15.82 6.04 -2.71
CA ASN A 85 15.96 4.60 -2.84
C ASN A 85 16.99 4.23 -3.90
N ASP A 86 17.97 3.42 -3.51
CA ASP A 86 18.97 2.88 -4.42
C ASP A 86 18.42 1.61 -5.11
N PRO A 87 18.29 1.58 -6.46
CA PRO A 87 17.80 0.42 -7.18
C PRO A 87 18.62 -0.87 -6.96
N ALA A 88 19.87 -0.77 -6.55
CA ALA A 88 20.70 -1.95 -6.24
C ALA A 88 20.15 -2.79 -5.09
N TYR A 89 19.31 -2.21 -4.24
CA TYR A 89 18.70 -2.86 -3.07
C TYR A 89 17.22 -3.21 -3.24
N TYR A 90 16.62 -2.97 -4.40
CA TYR A 90 15.20 -3.28 -4.64
C TYR A 90 14.88 -4.76 -4.48
N HIS A 91 15.83 -5.65 -4.85
CA HIS A 91 15.64 -7.11 -4.75
C HIS A 91 15.24 -7.57 -3.35
N ILE A 92 15.72 -6.92 -2.27
CA ILE A 92 15.40 -7.24 -0.88
C ILE A 92 13.89 -7.08 -0.60
N PHE A 93 13.23 -6.16 -1.30
CA PHE A 93 11.81 -5.84 -1.12
C PHE A 93 10.92 -6.49 -2.18
N ASP A 94 11.47 -6.75 -3.37
CA ASP A 94 10.75 -7.37 -4.48
C ASP A 94 10.65 -8.89 -4.30
N ASN A 95 11.64 -9.50 -3.62
CA ASN A 95 11.72 -10.92 -3.36
C ASN A 95 11.32 -11.23 -1.90
N LYS A 96 10.23 -12.02 -1.71
CA LYS A 96 9.68 -12.29 -0.37
C LYS A 96 10.64 -13.07 0.52
N SER A 97 11.37 -14.04 -0.04
CA SER A 97 12.33 -14.83 0.73
C SER A 97 13.51 -13.98 1.21
N GLU A 98 13.97 -13.01 0.41
CA GLU A 98 15.00 -12.06 0.85
C GLU A 98 14.47 -11.08 1.90
N PHE A 99 13.25 -10.56 1.69
CA PHE A 99 12.57 -9.73 2.68
C PHE A 99 12.42 -10.47 4.01
N TYR A 100 11.94 -11.71 3.99
CA TYR A 100 11.74 -12.49 5.21
C TYR A 100 13.05 -12.82 5.93
N THR A 101 14.12 -13.05 5.19
CA THR A 101 15.44 -13.26 5.78
C THR A 101 15.99 -11.98 6.40
N THR A 102 15.86 -10.83 5.69
CA THR A 102 16.39 -9.53 6.14
C THR A 102 15.65 -8.99 7.36
N PHE A 103 14.33 -9.20 7.43
CA PHE A 103 13.44 -8.67 8.46
C PHE A 103 12.87 -9.77 9.39
N ALA A 104 13.57 -10.88 9.55
CA ALA A 104 13.10 -12.07 10.28
C ALA A 104 12.57 -11.76 11.69
N GLU A 105 13.21 -10.84 12.43
CA GLU A 105 12.83 -10.46 13.78
C GLU A 105 11.47 -9.75 13.89
N TYR A 106 10.94 -9.23 12.77
CA TYR A 106 9.64 -8.53 12.71
C TYR A 106 8.52 -9.37 12.10
N LEU A 107 8.81 -10.60 11.66
CA LEU A 107 7.81 -11.45 11.01
C LEU A 107 6.88 -12.12 12.02
N HIS A 108 7.39 -12.56 13.14
CA HIS A 108 6.66 -13.27 14.22
C HIS A 108 5.72 -14.35 13.70
N ARG A 109 6.08 -15.01 12.59
CA ARG A 109 5.41 -16.16 12.01
C ARG A 109 6.42 -17.03 11.28
N GLU A 110 6.14 -18.31 11.21
CA GLU A 110 6.97 -19.24 10.48
C GLU A 110 6.72 -19.16 8.97
N TRP A 111 7.76 -19.40 8.22
CA TRP A 111 7.70 -19.46 6.77
C TRP A 111 8.74 -20.45 6.23
N LEU A 112 8.52 -20.92 5.00
CA LEU A 112 9.42 -21.84 4.34
C LEU A 112 9.57 -21.44 2.87
N HIS A 113 10.80 -21.47 2.37
CA HIS A 113 11.10 -21.32 0.95
C HIS A 113 10.76 -22.66 0.27
N PHE A 114 9.50 -22.82 -0.12
CA PHE A 114 8.94 -24.11 -0.56
C PHE A 114 9.67 -24.66 -1.80
N SER A 115 10.02 -23.82 -2.77
CA SER A 115 10.73 -24.26 -3.99
C SER A 115 12.16 -24.77 -3.71
N LYS A 116 12.70 -24.52 -2.51
CA LYS A 116 14.03 -24.99 -2.09
C LYS A 116 14.01 -26.00 -0.94
N CYS A 117 12.85 -26.28 -0.34
CA CYS A 117 12.74 -27.20 0.78
C CYS A 117 12.61 -28.64 0.33
N THR A 118 13.01 -29.58 1.23
CA THR A 118 12.70 -30.99 1.07
C THR A 118 11.26 -31.28 1.50
N LYS A 119 10.73 -32.42 1.09
CA LYS A 119 9.40 -32.88 1.50
C LYS A 119 9.31 -33.04 3.01
N GLU A 120 10.34 -33.58 3.64
CA GLU A 120 10.43 -33.78 5.09
C GLU A 120 10.35 -32.44 5.82
N GLN A 121 11.03 -31.41 5.34
CA GLN A 121 10.97 -30.05 5.90
C GLN A 121 9.55 -29.47 5.80
N PHE A 122 8.85 -29.69 4.68
CA PHE A 122 7.46 -29.26 4.53
C PHE A 122 6.52 -30.00 5.47
N LEU A 123 6.68 -31.33 5.60
CA LEU A 123 5.86 -32.15 6.49
C LEU A 123 6.06 -31.71 7.98
N ASP A 124 7.29 -31.44 8.37
CA ASP A 124 7.62 -30.92 9.71
C ASP A 124 7.00 -29.55 9.93
N PHE A 125 7.15 -28.63 8.98
CA PHE A 125 6.53 -27.28 9.01
C PHE A 125 5.01 -27.34 9.20
N MET A 126 4.33 -28.37 8.65
CA MET A 126 2.88 -28.53 8.69
C MET A 126 2.33 -29.26 9.92
N GLN A 127 3.19 -29.76 10.84
CA GLN A 127 2.76 -30.63 11.93
C GLN A 127 1.67 -30.01 12.80
N ASP A 128 1.86 -28.77 13.21
CA ASP A 128 1.00 -28.00 14.12
C ASP A 128 0.07 -27.00 13.44
N LYS A 129 0.03 -26.98 12.10
CA LYS A 129 -0.72 -25.98 11.31
C LYS A 129 -1.96 -26.60 10.66
N ASP A 130 -3.08 -25.86 10.74
CA ASP A 130 -4.33 -26.21 10.07
C ASP A 130 -4.40 -25.71 8.64
N GLY A 131 -3.51 -24.81 8.25
CA GLY A 131 -3.42 -24.24 6.90
C GLY A 131 -2.27 -23.27 6.75
N ILE A 132 -2.03 -22.88 5.52
CA ILE A 132 -0.94 -21.99 5.11
C ILE A 132 -1.40 -20.95 4.11
N ILE A 133 -0.60 -19.91 3.97
CA ILE A 133 -0.64 -19.02 2.81
C ILE A 133 0.48 -19.42 1.85
N CYS A 134 0.13 -19.64 0.59
CA CYS A 134 1.07 -19.85 -0.50
C CYS A 134 1.20 -18.58 -1.32
N LYS A 135 2.43 -18.23 -1.70
CA LYS A 135 2.74 -16.99 -2.46
C LYS A 135 3.83 -17.26 -3.49
N PRO A 136 3.78 -16.66 -4.69
CA PRO A 136 4.95 -16.50 -5.55
C PRO A 136 5.98 -15.59 -4.88
N ASP A 137 7.26 -15.81 -5.13
CA ASP A 137 8.35 -15.06 -4.49
C ASP A 137 8.42 -13.61 -5.00
N ASP A 138 8.18 -13.39 -6.29
CA ASP A 138 8.33 -12.12 -6.99
C ASP A 138 7.01 -11.39 -7.33
N ALA A 139 5.85 -11.96 -6.99
CA ALA A 139 4.57 -11.32 -7.28
C ALA A 139 4.17 -10.27 -6.25
N SER A 140 3.49 -9.22 -6.72
CA SER A 140 2.99 -8.11 -5.92
C SER A 140 1.46 -7.99 -5.95
N CYS A 141 0.89 -7.11 -5.14
CA CYS A 141 -0.55 -6.80 -5.14
C CYS A 141 -1.48 -7.98 -4.84
N GLY A 142 -1.01 -9.00 -4.14
CA GLY A 142 -1.81 -10.19 -3.79
C GLY A 142 -2.06 -11.15 -4.97
N VAL A 143 -1.37 -10.99 -6.08
CA VAL A 143 -1.44 -11.91 -7.21
C VAL A 143 -0.81 -13.24 -6.82
N GLY A 144 -1.53 -14.36 -7.06
CA GLY A 144 -1.06 -15.71 -6.76
C GLY A 144 -1.03 -16.05 -5.26
N VAL A 145 -1.59 -15.22 -4.39
CA VAL A 145 -1.74 -15.53 -2.96
C VAL A 145 -2.93 -16.46 -2.77
N GLU A 146 -2.68 -17.64 -2.25
CA GLU A 146 -3.70 -18.64 -1.94
C GLU A 146 -3.65 -19.03 -0.46
N LYS A 147 -4.82 -19.13 0.18
CA LYS A 147 -4.97 -19.75 1.50
C LYS A 147 -5.40 -21.21 1.30
N LEU A 148 -4.58 -22.13 1.77
CA LEU A 148 -4.81 -23.56 1.68
C LEU A 148 -5.04 -24.13 3.07
N LYS A 149 -6.06 -24.97 3.22
CA LYS A 149 -6.37 -25.66 4.49
C LYS A 149 -5.86 -27.10 4.42
N LYS A 150 -5.24 -27.57 5.50
CA LYS A 150 -4.82 -28.96 5.64
C LYS A 150 -5.99 -29.95 5.43
N ALA A 151 -7.17 -29.58 5.91
CA ALA A 151 -8.38 -30.40 5.80
C ALA A 151 -8.91 -30.58 4.36
N ASP A 152 -8.47 -29.74 3.41
CA ASP A 152 -8.89 -29.85 2.01
C ASP A 152 -8.10 -30.97 1.25
N TYR A 153 -7.10 -31.57 1.89
CA TYR A 153 -6.23 -32.61 1.32
C TYR A 153 -6.36 -33.92 2.08
N ALA A 154 -6.33 -35.03 1.36
CA ALA A 154 -6.40 -36.37 1.96
C ALA A 154 -5.16 -36.68 2.84
N THR A 155 -3.99 -36.15 2.47
CA THR A 155 -2.73 -36.31 3.20
C THR A 155 -1.87 -35.04 2.98
N LEU A 156 -0.87 -34.83 3.87
CA LEU A 156 0.14 -33.77 3.66
C LEU A 156 1.01 -34.03 2.43
N ASP A 157 1.22 -35.29 2.06
CA ASP A 157 1.89 -35.69 0.80
C ASP A 157 1.15 -35.15 -0.42
N ALA A 158 -0.19 -35.30 -0.44
CA ALA A 158 -1.01 -34.77 -1.52
C ALA A 158 -0.95 -33.24 -1.59
N MET A 159 -0.91 -32.58 -0.44
CA MET A 159 -0.75 -31.12 -0.36
C MET A 159 0.61 -30.66 -0.90
N TYR A 160 1.69 -31.36 -0.53
CA TYR A 160 3.03 -31.08 -1.04
C TYR A 160 3.12 -31.21 -2.57
N GLU A 161 2.58 -32.29 -3.12
CA GLU A 161 2.59 -32.51 -4.57
C GLU A 161 1.73 -31.49 -5.34
N ASP A 162 0.60 -31.05 -4.77
CA ASP A 162 -0.23 -29.99 -5.34
C ASP A 162 0.51 -28.65 -5.38
N LEU A 163 1.16 -28.26 -4.26
CA LEU A 163 1.99 -27.04 -4.19
C LEU A 163 3.13 -27.07 -5.20
N LYS A 164 3.80 -28.24 -5.33
CA LYS A 164 4.88 -28.43 -6.30
C LYS A 164 4.38 -28.29 -7.74
N LYS A 165 3.23 -28.87 -8.05
CA LYS A 165 2.58 -28.78 -9.37
C LYS A 165 2.18 -27.33 -9.68
N LYS A 166 1.74 -26.56 -8.69
CA LYS A 166 1.39 -25.15 -8.82
C LYS A 166 2.61 -24.23 -8.94
N GLY A 167 3.81 -24.72 -8.70
CA GLY A 167 5.03 -23.92 -8.70
C GLY A 167 5.08 -22.94 -7.52
N ALA A 168 4.66 -23.38 -6.33
CA ALA A 168 4.73 -22.56 -5.12
C ALA A 168 6.18 -22.21 -4.77
N ASP A 169 6.43 -20.96 -4.40
CA ASP A 169 7.77 -20.51 -4.00
C ASP A 169 7.91 -20.36 -2.48
N VAL A 170 6.97 -19.65 -1.85
CA VAL A 170 6.96 -19.38 -0.42
C VAL A 170 5.66 -19.86 0.20
N VAL A 171 5.77 -20.58 1.31
CA VAL A 171 4.65 -20.90 2.18
C VAL A 171 4.88 -20.29 3.55
N GLU A 172 3.82 -19.78 4.16
CA GLU A 172 3.88 -19.14 5.46
C GLU A 172 2.68 -19.48 6.32
N GLU A 173 2.85 -19.35 7.61
CA GLU A 173 1.79 -19.48 8.60
C GLU A 173 0.67 -18.45 8.38
N VAL A 174 -0.56 -18.85 8.62
CA VAL A 174 -1.71 -17.95 8.51
C VAL A 174 -1.70 -16.95 9.66
N VAL A 175 -1.61 -15.67 9.35
CA VAL A 175 -1.70 -14.60 10.35
C VAL A 175 -3.10 -14.57 10.96
N ILE A 176 -3.15 -14.70 12.29
CA ILE A 176 -4.39 -14.52 13.07
C ILE A 176 -4.39 -13.11 13.62
N GLN A 177 -5.20 -12.25 13.02
CA GLN A 177 -5.24 -10.84 13.42
C GLN A 177 -5.92 -10.64 14.79
N HIS A 178 -5.57 -9.55 15.46
CA HIS A 178 -6.11 -9.14 16.76
C HIS A 178 -7.65 -9.08 16.77
N PRO A 179 -8.32 -9.47 17.86
CA PRO A 179 -9.80 -9.42 17.94
C PRO A 179 -10.41 -8.06 17.56
N ASP A 180 -9.79 -6.94 17.95
CA ASP A 180 -10.27 -5.62 17.55
C ASP A 180 -10.12 -5.37 16.05
N MET A 181 -9.06 -5.89 15.40
CA MET A 181 -8.94 -5.82 13.94
C MET A 181 -10.00 -6.68 13.26
N ASN A 182 -10.37 -7.85 13.84
CA ASN A 182 -11.48 -8.67 13.37
C ASN A 182 -12.84 -7.96 13.47
N ARG A 183 -13.04 -7.06 14.44
CA ARG A 183 -14.26 -6.25 14.55
C ARG A 183 -14.42 -5.28 13.38
N ILE A 184 -13.31 -4.82 12.80
CA ILE A 184 -13.36 -4.00 11.59
C ILE A 184 -13.73 -4.87 10.39
N ASN A 185 -12.97 -5.91 10.12
CA ASN A 185 -13.25 -6.87 9.05
C ASN A 185 -12.64 -8.25 9.39
N PRO A 186 -13.46 -9.28 9.62
CA PRO A 186 -12.96 -10.64 9.86
C PRO A 186 -12.63 -11.42 8.60
N GLY A 187 -12.99 -10.91 7.41
CA GLY A 187 -12.87 -11.64 6.13
C GLY A 187 -11.46 -11.64 5.54
N SER A 188 -10.62 -10.68 5.94
CA SER A 188 -9.22 -10.60 5.55
C SER A 188 -8.39 -9.94 6.65
N VAL A 189 -7.08 -10.13 6.60
CA VAL A 189 -6.18 -9.34 7.44
C VAL A 189 -6.31 -7.87 7.04
N ASN A 190 -6.57 -6.99 8.02
CA ASN A 190 -6.57 -5.55 7.82
C ASN A 190 -5.16 -5.04 8.08
N THR A 191 -4.47 -4.55 7.06
CA THR A 191 -3.08 -4.11 7.21
C THR A 191 -2.99 -2.61 7.47
N ILE A 192 -1.99 -2.25 8.26
CA ILE A 192 -1.61 -0.85 8.44
C ILE A 192 -0.46 -0.57 7.47
N ARG A 193 -0.70 0.28 6.47
CA ARG A 193 0.36 0.81 5.60
C ARG A 193 1.01 1.99 6.30
N VAL A 194 2.28 1.84 6.67
CA VAL A 194 3.11 2.90 7.28
C VAL A 194 4.16 3.36 6.30
N TYR A 195 4.32 4.67 6.14
CA TYR A 195 5.35 5.25 5.26
C TYR A 195 6.44 5.88 6.10
N THR A 196 7.68 5.43 5.89
CA THR A 196 8.86 5.98 6.56
C THR A 196 9.77 6.71 5.57
N VAL A 197 10.35 7.82 6.05
CA VAL A 197 11.44 8.53 5.38
C VAL A 197 12.65 8.50 6.30
N LEU A 198 13.73 7.88 5.86
CA LEU A 198 15.03 7.89 6.51
C LEU A 198 15.83 9.08 5.96
N SER A 199 16.09 10.06 6.81
CA SER A 199 16.84 11.26 6.44
C SER A 199 17.80 11.66 7.56
N ASP A 200 19.01 12.00 7.19
CA ASP A 200 20.08 12.39 8.14
C ASP A 200 20.25 11.36 9.30
N GLY A 201 20.08 10.05 9.00
CA GLY A 201 20.20 8.96 9.97
C GLY A 201 18.99 8.79 10.89
N VAL A 202 17.90 9.54 10.69
CA VAL A 202 16.67 9.43 11.50
C VAL A 202 15.52 8.90 10.65
N SER A 203 14.86 7.86 11.13
CA SER A 203 13.66 7.32 10.49
C SER A 203 12.41 8.04 11.01
N ASN A 204 11.69 8.68 10.09
CA ASN A 204 10.48 9.44 10.38
C ASN A 204 9.28 8.76 9.74
N VAL A 205 8.23 8.49 10.52
CA VAL A 205 6.94 8.09 9.95
C VAL A 205 6.24 9.35 9.45
N VAL A 206 6.01 9.41 8.15
CA VAL A 206 5.40 10.57 7.48
C VAL A 206 3.89 10.42 7.28
N TYR A 207 3.41 9.17 7.21
CA TYR A 207 1.99 8.88 7.02
C TYR A 207 1.68 7.43 7.39
N ALA A 208 0.45 7.17 7.80
CA ALA A 208 -0.08 5.84 7.93
C ALA A 208 -1.57 5.78 7.56
N CYS A 209 -2.00 4.66 7.03
CA CYS A 209 -3.41 4.37 6.79
C CYS A 209 -3.72 2.90 7.08
N ILE A 210 -4.96 2.63 7.46
CA ILE A 210 -5.50 1.28 7.49
C ILE A 210 -6.05 0.91 6.11
N ARG A 211 -5.74 -0.30 5.65
CA ARG A 211 -6.34 -0.92 4.47
C ARG A 211 -7.28 -2.03 4.93
N MET A 212 -8.43 -2.12 4.31
CA MET A 212 -9.50 -3.04 4.70
C MET A 212 -10.11 -3.68 3.45
N GLY A 213 -10.27 -4.99 3.46
CA GLY A 213 -10.95 -5.70 2.39
C GLY A 213 -12.45 -5.38 2.38
N ASN A 214 -13.06 -5.35 1.20
CA ASN A 214 -14.50 -5.13 1.01
C ASN A 214 -15.12 -6.19 0.07
N SER A 215 -14.55 -7.37 0.03
CA SER A 215 -15.00 -8.48 -0.82
C SER A 215 -14.85 -9.81 -0.08
N ASP A 216 -15.28 -10.91 -0.73
CA ASP A 216 -15.07 -12.28 -0.19
C ASP A 216 -13.63 -12.78 -0.39
N ARG A 217 -12.77 -11.99 -1.03
CA ARG A 217 -11.36 -12.32 -1.19
C ARG A 217 -10.60 -12.09 0.11
N PRO A 218 -9.62 -12.93 0.46
CA PRO A 218 -8.85 -12.82 1.70
C PRO A 218 -7.76 -11.73 1.63
N VAL A 219 -7.97 -10.68 0.84
CA VAL A 219 -7.01 -9.60 0.61
C VAL A 219 -7.64 -8.23 0.90
N ASP A 220 -6.86 -7.32 1.44
CA ASP A 220 -7.25 -5.94 1.76
C ASP A 220 -6.81 -4.92 0.70
N ASN A 221 -6.23 -5.38 -0.40
CA ASN A 221 -5.64 -4.53 -1.42
C ASN A 221 -6.69 -3.61 -2.07
N ILE A 222 -6.39 -2.31 -2.09
CA ILE A 222 -7.23 -1.27 -2.70
C ILE A 222 -7.50 -1.55 -4.18
N ASN A 223 -6.55 -2.19 -4.90
CA ASN A 223 -6.73 -2.60 -6.29
C ASN A 223 -7.72 -3.76 -6.46
N ALA A 224 -7.93 -4.56 -5.41
CA ALA A 224 -8.87 -5.67 -5.39
C ALA A 224 -10.26 -5.29 -4.84
N GLY A 225 -10.56 -3.99 -4.75
CA GLY A 225 -11.83 -3.47 -4.23
C GLY A 225 -11.80 -3.15 -2.74
N GLY A 226 -10.61 -3.15 -2.12
CA GLY A 226 -10.44 -2.71 -0.74
C GLY A 226 -10.63 -1.21 -0.57
N MET A 227 -10.75 -0.80 0.68
CA MET A 227 -10.87 0.59 1.09
C MET A 227 -9.75 0.96 2.06
N TYR A 228 -9.51 2.25 2.23
CA TYR A 228 -8.49 2.76 3.15
C TYR A 228 -8.97 4.01 3.88
N SER A 229 -8.38 4.25 5.04
CA SER A 229 -8.55 5.51 5.79
C SER A 229 -7.25 5.90 6.47
N PRO A 230 -6.91 7.22 6.49
CA PRO A 230 -5.79 7.75 7.25
C PRO A 230 -5.89 7.39 8.73
N ILE A 231 -4.73 7.20 9.35
CA ILE A 231 -4.59 7.07 10.80
C ILE A 231 -3.91 8.34 11.32
N ASP A 232 -4.44 8.91 12.37
CA ASP A 232 -3.81 9.99 13.11
C ASP A 232 -2.56 9.46 13.81
N LEU A 233 -1.38 10.00 13.46
CA LEU A 233 -0.10 9.47 13.92
C LEU A 233 0.14 9.65 15.43
N GLU A 234 -0.47 10.64 16.06
CA GLU A 234 -0.30 10.90 17.49
C GLU A 234 -1.16 9.96 18.33
N THR A 235 -2.39 9.73 17.90
CA THR A 235 -3.37 8.97 18.68
C THR A 235 -3.54 7.52 18.26
N GLY A 236 -3.12 7.15 17.04
CA GLY A 236 -3.36 5.83 16.46
C GLY A 236 -4.83 5.55 16.14
N LYS A 237 -5.64 6.60 16.00
CA LYS A 237 -7.07 6.46 15.65
C LYS A 237 -7.29 6.67 14.16
N ILE A 238 -8.25 5.94 13.61
CA ILE A 238 -8.73 6.17 12.24
C ILE A 238 -9.27 7.61 12.16
N ALA A 239 -8.70 8.44 11.28
CA ALA A 239 -8.94 9.88 11.28
C ALA A 239 -10.27 10.31 10.65
N CYS A 240 -10.75 9.55 9.65
CA CYS A 240 -11.99 9.87 8.92
C CYS A 240 -12.68 8.61 8.40
N ALA A 241 -13.77 8.77 7.66
CA ALA A 241 -14.40 7.67 6.92
C ALA A 241 -13.43 7.10 5.87
N ALA A 242 -13.59 5.81 5.53
CA ALA A 242 -12.76 5.19 4.51
C ALA A 242 -13.24 5.56 3.09
N CYS A 243 -12.34 5.40 2.14
CA CYS A 243 -12.62 5.56 0.71
C CYS A 243 -12.06 4.38 -0.07
N ASP A 244 -12.70 4.05 -1.19
CA ASP A 244 -12.15 3.14 -2.20
C ASP A 244 -11.63 3.90 -3.44
N LYS A 245 -11.13 3.17 -4.43
CA LYS A 245 -10.67 3.75 -5.72
C LYS A 245 -11.77 4.36 -6.58
N GLN A 246 -13.02 3.98 -6.36
CA GLN A 246 -14.19 4.53 -7.00
C GLN A 246 -14.67 5.82 -6.32
N ARG A 247 -13.97 6.27 -5.25
CA ARG A 247 -14.32 7.45 -4.44
C ARG A 247 -15.61 7.29 -3.63
N ILE A 248 -16.04 6.03 -3.41
CA ILE A 248 -17.14 5.74 -2.52
C ILE A 248 -16.65 5.92 -1.08
N VAL A 249 -17.48 6.57 -0.27
CA VAL A 249 -17.18 6.90 1.12
C VAL A 249 -17.90 5.93 2.06
N TYR A 250 -17.19 5.42 3.06
CA TYR A 250 -17.70 4.45 4.02
C TYR A 250 -17.46 4.96 5.45
N GLU A 251 -18.52 5.43 6.12
CA GLU A 251 -18.44 5.77 7.54
C GLU A 251 -18.34 4.51 8.41
N ARG A 252 -18.99 3.43 7.94
CA ARG A 252 -18.96 2.11 8.55
C ARG A 252 -18.46 1.09 7.55
N HIS A 253 -17.73 0.10 8.04
CA HIS A 253 -17.34 -1.02 7.18
C HIS A 253 -18.60 -1.77 6.68
N PRO A 254 -18.77 -1.96 5.36
CA PRO A 254 -20.05 -2.47 4.80
C PRO A 254 -20.46 -3.85 5.31
N ARG A 255 -19.48 -4.71 5.62
CA ARG A 255 -19.74 -6.10 6.03
C ARG A 255 -19.92 -6.26 7.53
N SER A 256 -19.16 -5.54 8.34
CA SER A 256 -19.21 -5.66 9.81
C SER A 256 -20.10 -4.61 10.49
N GLY A 257 -20.42 -3.51 9.79
CA GLY A 257 -21.08 -2.36 10.39
C GLY A 257 -20.22 -1.55 11.36
N CYS A 258 -18.93 -1.89 11.51
CA CYS A 258 -18.02 -1.21 12.42
C CYS A 258 -17.86 0.26 12.03
N LEU A 259 -18.05 1.18 12.99
CA LEU A 259 -17.79 2.60 12.80
C LEU A 259 -16.27 2.82 12.69
N LEU A 260 -15.84 3.45 11.59
CA LEU A 260 -14.39 3.56 11.28
C LEU A 260 -13.75 4.77 11.96
N LYS A 261 -14.29 5.98 11.75
CA LYS A 261 -13.72 7.19 12.34
C LYS A 261 -13.63 7.11 13.86
N GLY A 262 -12.45 7.37 14.41
CA GLY A 262 -12.15 7.33 15.83
C GLY A 262 -11.85 5.92 16.38
N TYR A 263 -11.86 4.88 15.51
CA TYR A 263 -11.50 3.53 15.93
C TYR A 263 -10.02 3.47 16.29
N GLN A 264 -9.72 2.93 17.49
CA GLN A 264 -8.36 2.82 18.01
C GLN A 264 -7.65 1.61 17.39
N ILE A 265 -6.50 1.82 16.78
CA ILE A 265 -5.62 0.74 16.33
C ILE A 265 -4.85 0.19 17.53
N PRO A 266 -4.92 -1.14 17.78
CA PRO A 266 -4.17 -1.76 18.87
C PRO A 266 -2.65 -1.64 18.67
N TYR A 267 -1.90 -1.58 19.76
CA TYR A 267 -0.43 -1.54 19.76
C TYR A 267 0.19 -0.44 18.89
N TRP A 268 -0.48 0.71 18.76
CA TRP A 268 -0.07 1.76 17.83
C TRP A 268 1.39 2.19 17.98
N ASP A 269 1.84 2.42 19.20
CA ASP A 269 3.24 2.83 19.45
C ASP A 269 4.23 1.78 18.96
N LYS A 270 3.94 0.50 19.21
CA LYS A 270 4.77 -0.62 18.70
C LYS A 270 4.78 -0.69 17.17
N VAL A 271 3.64 -0.40 16.50
CA VAL A 271 3.57 -0.32 15.03
C VAL A 271 4.53 0.74 14.50
N MET A 272 4.54 1.91 15.14
CA MET A 272 5.43 3.00 14.76
C MET A 272 6.90 2.65 15.00
N ASP A 273 7.20 2.00 16.13
CA ASP A 273 8.57 1.68 16.54
C ASP A 273 9.20 0.65 15.62
N ILE A 274 8.51 -0.49 15.35
CA ILE A 274 9.07 -1.51 14.44
C ILE A 274 9.34 -0.97 13.03
N CYS A 275 8.48 -0.04 12.52
CA CYS A 275 8.70 0.57 11.22
C CYS A 275 9.91 1.53 11.22
N ARG A 276 10.10 2.30 12.31
CA ARG A 276 11.27 3.17 12.45
C ARG A 276 12.57 2.37 12.56
N GLU A 277 12.58 1.32 13.38
CA GLU A 277 13.73 0.44 13.56
C GLU A 277 14.10 -0.29 12.27
N ALA A 278 13.12 -0.91 11.61
CA ALA A 278 13.34 -1.67 10.39
C ALA A 278 13.88 -0.81 9.23
N ALA A 279 13.52 0.48 9.16
CA ALA A 279 14.04 1.39 8.14
C ALA A 279 15.56 1.56 8.18
N HIS A 280 16.20 1.27 9.31
CA HIS A 280 17.67 1.31 9.46
C HIS A 280 18.37 0.02 9.00
N LYS A 281 17.63 -1.07 8.75
CA LYS A 281 18.22 -2.34 8.28
C LYS A 281 18.82 -2.25 6.87
N VAL A 282 18.16 -1.45 6.01
CA VAL A 282 18.61 -1.20 4.64
C VAL A 282 18.61 0.31 4.41
N PRO A 283 19.61 1.05 4.94
CA PRO A 283 19.62 2.51 4.92
C PRO A 283 19.70 3.12 3.51
N GLN A 284 20.06 2.34 2.51
CA GLN A 284 20.02 2.73 1.09
C GLN A 284 18.60 2.86 0.54
N MET A 285 17.62 2.41 1.31
CA MET A 285 16.19 2.47 0.98
C MET A 285 15.51 3.49 1.90
N GLY A 286 15.70 4.77 1.60
CA GLY A 286 15.27 5.87 2.47
C GLY A 286 13.76 6.16 2.45
N TYR A 287 12.98 5.57 1.53
CA TYR A 287 11.52 5.75 1.46
C TYR A 287 10.83 4.41 1.27
N ILE A 288 10.16 3.92 2.31
CA ILE A 288 9.55 2.59 2.34
C ILE A 288 8.09 2.69 2.80
N GLY A 289 7.25 1.84 2.21
CA GLY A 289 5.88 1.59 2.66
C GLY A 289 5.78 0.20 3.29
N TRP A 290 5.61 0.13 4.61
CA TRP A 290 5.50 -1.09 5.40
C TRP A 290 4.05 -1.55 5.48
N ASP A 291 3.79 -2.83 5.29
CA ASP A 291 2.49 -3.46 5.51
C ASP A 291 2.55 -4.26 6.81
N VAL A 292 1.87 -3.74 7.83
CA VAL A 292 1.87 -4.28 9.19
C VAL A 292 0.53 -4.94 9.49
N ALA A 293 0.55 -6.20 9.90
CA ALA A 293 -0.61 -6.84 10.51
C ALA A 293 -0.49 -6.76 12.04
N ILE A 294 -1.63 -6.76 12.71
CA ILE A 294 -1.68 -6.72 14.17
C ILE A 294 -2.29 -8.02 14.67
N THR A 295 -1.54 -8.76 15.46
CA THR A 295 -1.95 -9.98 16.15
C THR A 295 -2.22 -9.71 17.64
N LYS A 296 -2.69 -10.72 18.36
CA LYS A 296 -2.85 -10.63 19.83
C LYS A 296 -1.52 -10.40 20.57
N ASP A 297 -0.40 -10.80 19.95
CA ASP A 297 0.93 -10.72 20.56
C ASP A 297 1.68 -9.44 20.15
N GLY A 298 1.12 -8.68 19.20
CA GLY A 298 1.69 -7.42 18.71
C GLY A 298 1.68 -7.28 17.19
N PRO A 299 2.32 -6.22 16.66
CA PRO A 299 2.46 -6.00 15.23
C PRO A 299 3.52 -6.91 14.62
N LEU A 300 3.33 -7.26 13.33
CA LEU A 300 4.29 -7.98 12.51
C LEU A 300 4.26 -7.49 11.07
N PHE A 301 5.36 -7.65 10.33
CA PHE A 301 5.39 -7.31 8.91
C PHE A 301 4.75 -8.40 8.04
N ILE A 302 3.91 -7.98 7.11
CA ILE A 302 3.44 -8.82 6.00
C ILE A 302 4.40 -8.68 4.81
N GLU A 303 4.70 -7.44 4.41
CA GLU A 303 5.61 -7.08 3.33
C GLU A 303 6.05 -5.62 3.48
N ALA A 304 6.98 -5.19 2.65
CA ALA A 304 7.29 -3.78 2.47
C ALA A 304 7.47 -3.45 0.99
N ASN A 305 7.26 -2.17 0.65
CA ASN A 305 7.27 -1.70 -0.72
C ASN A 305 8.38 -0.65 -0.90
N ASN A 306 9.31 -0.92 -1.81
CA ASN A 306 10.39 -0.02 -2.21
C ASN A 306 9.94 1.13 -3.14
N MET A 307 8.77 0.97 -3.74
CA MET A 307 8.08 2.00 -4.55
C MET A 307 6.67 2.21 -4.01
N PRO A 308 6.52 2.75 -2.79
CA PRO A 308 5.21 2.85 -2.15
C PRO A 308 4.27 3.73 -2.97
N GLY A 309 3.05 3.24 -3.17
CA GLY A 309 2.01 3.95 -3.92
C GLY A 309 1.54 5.21 -3.17
N HIS A 310 1.30 6.28 -3.91
CA HIS A 310 0.77 7.55 -3.39
C HIS A 310 -0.76 7.63 -3.41
N ASP A 311 -1.41 6.62 -3.95
CA ASP A 311 -2.87 6.56 -4.11
C ASP A 311 -3.63 6.29 -2.81
N ALA A 312 -2.92 5.89 -1.74
CA ALA A 312 -3.46 5.77 -0.38
C ALA A 312 -3.24 7.02 0.50
N PHE A 313 -2.62 8.08 -0.02
CA PHE A 313 -2.47 9.34 0.72
C PHE A 313 -3.81 10.07 0.90
N PRO A 314 -3.94 10.96 1.91
CA PRO A 314 -5.16 11.70 2.18
C PRO A 314 -5.39 12.80 1.12
N GLN A 315 -5.65 12.39 -0.10
CA GLN A 315 -5.75 13.27 -1.27
C GLN A 315 -7.19 13.48 -1.75
N MET A 316 -8.13 12.70 -1.25
CA MET A 316 -9.55 12.92 -1.54
C MET A 316 -10.13 14.06 -0.67
N PRO A 317 -11.15 14.78 -1.17
CA PRO A 317 -11.74 15.91 -0.43
C PRO A 317 -12.18 15.58 1.00
N LEU A 318 -12.64 14.34 1.24
CA LEU A 318 -13.02 13.89 2.58
C LEU A 318 -11.82 13.76 3.52
N GLN A 319 -10.68 13.33 3.00
CA GLN A 319 -9.46 13.04 3.76
C GLN A 319 -8.56 14.28 3.88
N ALA A 320 -8.79 15.28 3.04
CA ALA A 320 -8.13 16.59 3.05
C ALA A 320 -9.18 17.71 3.02
N PRO A 321 -9.98 17.89 4.09
CA PRO A 321 -11.10 18.84 4.09
C PRO A 321 -10.64 20.30 4.02
N ASP A 322 -9.41 20.60 4.43
CA ASP A 322 -8.74 21.88 4.29
C ASP A 322 -8.16 22.12 2.89
N LYS A 323 -8.26 21.10 2.01
CA LYS A 323 -7.69 21.08 0.65
C LYS A 323 -6.16 21.22 0.63
N ILE A 324 -5.49 20.77 1.67
CA ILE A 324 -4.03 20.70 1.77
C ILE A 324 -3.60 19.23 1.64
N GLY A 325 -2.72 18.96 0.70
CA GLY A 325 -2.15 17.64 0.52
C GLY A 325 -0.98 17.35 1.47
N ILE A 326 -0.42 16.16 1.40
CA ILE A 326 0.60 15.67 2.35
C ILE A 326 2.04 16.10 2.00
N LEU A 327 2.28 16.73 0.85
CA LEU A 327 3.64 17.14 0.43
C LEU A 327 4.37 17.97 1.48
N PRO A 328 3.74 18.90 2.22
CA PRO A 328 4.42 19.67 3.27
C PRO A 328 5.00 18.80 4.40
N VAL A 329 4.43 17.59 4.64
CA VAL A 329 4.98 16.66 5.63
C VAL A 329 6.29 16.07 5.11
N PHE A 330 6.36 15.68 3.84
CA PHE A 330 7.59 15.17 3.22
C PHE A 330 8.69 16.22 3.18
N GLN A 331 8.33 17.47 2.87
CA GLN A 331 9.27 18.60 2.78
C GLN A 331 9.99 18.90 4.11
N LYS A 332 9.42 18.48 5.26
CA LYS A 332 10.10 18.61 6.56
C LYS A 332 11.34 17.71 6.64
N TYR A 333 11.34 16.60 5.93
CA TYR A 333 12.37 15.55 6.04
C TYR A 333 13.21 15.39 4.78
N ILE A 334 12.77 15.91 3.64
CA ILE A 334 13.46 15.76 2.35
C ILE A 334 13.87 17.15 1.86
N LYS A 335 15.17 17.43 1.92
CA LYS A 335 15.73 18.71 1.47
C LYS A 335 15.59 18.85 -0.06
N GLY A 336 15.06 19.98 -0.51
CA GLY A 336 14.94 20.30 -1.92
C GLY A 336 13.76 19.67 -2.66
N LEU A 337 12.83 19.06 -1.93
CA LEU A 337 11.58 18.54 -2.48
C LEU A 337 10.55 19.65 -2.73
#